data_cf243e6391e20a2bc01ef100f252c06a
#
_entry.id   cf243e6391e20a2bc01ef100f252c06a
#
_cell.length_a   1.000
_cell.length_b   1.000
_cell.length_c   1.000
_cell.angle_alpha   90.00
_cell.angle_beta   90.00
_cell.angle_gamma   90.00
#
_symmetry.space_group_name_H-M   'P 1'
#
loop_
_entity.id
_entity.type
_entity.pdbx_description
1 polymer ?
#
loop_
_entity_poly.entity_id
_entity_poly.type
_entity_poly.pdbx_seq_one_letter_code
_entity_poly.pdbx_strand_id
1 'polypeptide(L)'
;MNGTRKLLDFMLDNLAVSTSHPQPRPWLQLAPLDRSNPTALFTVMCYNVLCDRYATRGLYGYCPQWALNWEYRKKGILDEVRHYSADIIALQEVETDQFYKFFLPELKRDGYEGIFSPKSRAKTMSENDRKHVDGCAIFYRTSKFTLIKVLWTCVGS
;
A
#
# COMPACT_ATOMS: atom_id res chain seq x y z
N MET A 1 -43.22 -13.98 -8.59
CA MET A 1 -42.76 -12.59 -8.36
C MET A 1 -41.70 -12.43 -7.26
N ASN A 2 -41.19 -13.50 -6.62
CA ASN A 2 -40.23 -13.37 -5.49
C ASN A 2 -38.74 -13.52 -5.85
N GLY A 3 -38.41 -13.99 -7.05
CA GLY A 3 -37.01 -14.20 -7.43
C GLY A 3 -36.26 -12.93 -7.85
N THR A 4 -36.95 -12.04 -8.57
CA THR A 4 -36.37 -10.81 -9.10
C THR A 4 -36.06 -9.79 -7.98
N ARG A 5 -36.87 -9.79 -6.91
CA ARG A 5 -36.67 -8.90 -5.77
C ARG A 5 -35.43 -9.33 -4.95
N LYS A 6 -35.27 -10.64 -4.71
CA LYS A 6 -34.08 -11.17 -4.03
C LYS A 6 -32.78 -10.94 -4.82
N LEU A 7 -32.84 -10.99 -6.16
CA LEU A 7 -31.68 -10.70 -7.00
C LEU A 7 -31.33 -9.21 -6.97
N LEU A 8 -32.34 -8.34 -6.93
CA LEU A 8 -32.14 -6.89 -6.84
C LEU A 8 -31.58 -6.48 -5.48
N ASP A 9 -32.09 -7.06 -4.39
CA ASP A 9 -31.60 -6.83 -3.04
C ASP A 9 -30.15 -7.32 -2.89
N PHE A 10 -29.82 -8.50 -3.42
CA PHE A 10 -28.45 -9.01 -3.50
C PHE A 10 -27.52 -8.11 -4.33
N MET A 11 -27.99 -7.55 -5.44
CA MET A 11 -27.21 -6.60 -6.26
C MET A 11 -27.04 -5.26 -5.55
N LEU A 12 -28.07 -4.75 -4.85
CA LEU A 12 -28.02 -3.51 -4.09
C LEU A 12 -27.09 -3.63 -2.86
N ASP A 13 -27.12 -4.76 -2.16
CA ASP A 13 -26.18 -5.05 -1.05
C ASP A 13 -24.74 -5.13 -1.55
N ASN A 14 -24.50 -5.71 -2.73
CA ASN A 14 -23.16 -5.73 -3.32
C ASN A 14 -22.72 -4.37 -3.88
N LEU A 15 -23.64 -3.53 -4.35
CA LEU A 15 -23.35 -2.14 -4.76
C LEU A 15 -23.05 -1.26 -3.52
N ALA A 16 -23.75 -1.45 -2.40
CA ALA A 16 -23.50 -0.74 -1.15
C ALA A 16 -22.13 -1.08 -0.54
N VAL A 17 -21.68 -2.34 -0.70
CA VAL A 17 -20.32 -2.77 -0.29
C VAL A 17 -19.23 -2.13 -1.17
N SER A 18 -19.55 -1.74 -2.43
CA SER A 18 -18.61 -1.09 -3.35
C SER A 18 -18.25 0.35 -2.96
N THR A 19 -18.93 0.96 -2.02
CA THR A 19 -18.70 2.34 -1.56
C THR A 19 -18.17 2.42 -0.13
N SER A 20 -17.82 1.30 0.49
CA SER A 20 -17.22 1.35 1.83
C SER A 20 -15.82 1.96 1.74
N HIS A 21 -15.72 3.22 2.10
CA HIS A 21 -14.42 3.82 2.39
C HIS A 21 -13.68 2.95 3.41
N PRO A 22 -12.35 2.87 3.32
CA PRO A 22 -11.56 2.19 4.35
C PRO A 22 -11.99 2.67 5.73
N GLN A 23 -12.15 1.74 6.68
CA GLN A 23 -12.48 2.10 8.06
C GLN A 23 -11.43 3.09 8.57
N PRO A 24 -11.81 4.27 9.07
CA PRO A 24 -10.86 5.26 9.54
C PRO A 24 -10.04 4.66 10.69
N ARG A 25 -8.72 4.71 10.54
CA ARG A 25 -7.78 4.32 11.59
C ARG A 25 -7.36 5.57 12.33
N PRO A 26 -7.79 5.78 13.58
CA PRO A 26 -7.44 6.98 14.33
C PRO A 26 -5.93 7.00 14.66
N TRP A 27 -5.35 8.19 14.62
CA TRP A 27 -4.00 8.37 15.15
C TRP A 27 -4.02 8.14 16.66
N LEU A 28 -3.14 7.26 17.14
CA LEU A 28 -2.97 7.02 18.56
C LEU A 28 -1.75 7.81 19.05
N GLN A 29 -1.97 8.76 19.93
CA GLN A 29 -0.89 9.48 20.59
C GLN A 29 -0.39 8.63 21.77
N LEU A 30 0.85 8.14 21.69
CA LEU A 30 1.45 7.26 22.71
C LEU A 30 2.08 8.04 23.86
N ALA A 31 2.46 9.30 23.64
CA ALA A 31 3.03 10.16 24.65
C ALA A 31 2.60 11.63 24.43
N PRO A 32 2.54 12.46 25.49
CA PRO A 32 2.34 13.90 25.35
C PRO A 32 3.44 14.51 24.47
N LEU A 33 3.05 15.45 23.58
CA LEU A 33 4.02 16.24 22.81
C LEU A 33 4.75 17.19 23.77
N ASP A 34 6.07 17.03 23.87
CA ASP A 34 6.91 18.03 24.51
C ASP A 34 7.03 19.25 23.60
N ARG A 35 6.34 20.34 23.93
CA ARG A 35 6.35 21.60 23.20
C ARG A 35 7.42 22.58 23.68
N SER A 36 8.17 22.23 24.71
CA SER A 36 9.24 23.08 25.26
C SER A 36 10.49 23.11 24.38
N ASN A 37 10.69 22.07 23.56
CA ASN A 37 11.77 21.99 22.58
C ASN A 37 11.18 21.94 21.17
N PRO A 38 11.45 22.91 20.28
CA PRO A 38 11.03 22.87 18.90
C PRO A 38 11.81 21.80 18.14
N THR A 39 11.32 20.58 18.15
CA THR A 39 11.85 19.46 17.38
C THR A 39 11.11 19.34 16.06
N ALA A 40 11.79 18.87 15.01
CA ALA A 40 11.13 18.58 13.75
C ALA A 40 10.15 17.43 13.95
N LEU A 41 8.85 17.70 13.70
CA LEU A 41 7.80 16.69 13.72
C LEU A 41 7.62 16.13 12.30
N PHE A 42 7.59 14.82 12.21
CA PHE A 42 7.24 14.11 10.99
C PHE A 42 6.39 12.88 11.30
N THR A 43 5.65 12.44 10.33
CA THR A 43 4.76 11.29 10.41
C THR A 43 5.29 10.14 9.58
N VAL A 44 5.14 8.91 10.09
CA VAL A 44 5.54 7.68 9.40
C VAL A 44 4.36 6.75 9.29
N MET A 45 4.14 6.23 8.09
CA MET A 45 3.16 5.18 7.81
C MET A 45 3.90 3.90 7.44
N CYS A 46 3.54 2.79 8.07
CA CYS A 46 3.97 1.44 7.69
C CYS A 46 2.75 0.66 7.23
N TYR A 47 2.77 0.12 5.99
CA TYR A 47 1.60 -0.53 5.42
C TYR A 47 2.01 -1.73 4.55
N ASN A 48 1.56 -2.93 4.92
CA ASN A 48 1.66 -4.09 4.05
C ASN A 48 0.49 -4.08 3.06
N VAL A 49 0.80 -3.92 1.77
CA VAL A 49 -0.21 -3.76 0.71
C VAL A 49 -0.70 -5.07 0.11
N LEU A 50 -0.16 -6.18 0.57
CA LEU A 50 -0.42 -7.54 0.08
C LEU A 50 -0.15 -7.66 -1.43
N CYS A 51 0.99 -8.22 -1.80
CA CYS A 51 1.37 -8.48 -3.19
C CYS A 51 0.25 -9.26 -3.91
N ASP A 52 -0.06 -8.87 -5.14
CA ASP A 52 -1.16 -9.46 -5.91
C ASP A 52 -1.02 -10.98 -6.07
N ARG A 53 0.22 -11.45 -6.24
CA ARG A 53 0.53 -12.88 -6.32
C ARG A 53 0.05 -13.68 -5.10
N TYR A 54 -0.04 -13.06 -3.93
CA TYR A 54 -0.49 -13.72 -2.69
C TYR A 54 -1.98 -13.50 -2.40
N ALA A 55 -2.63 -12.55 -3.06
CA ALA A 55 -4.05 -12.25 -2.90
C ALA A 55 -4.93 -13.29 -3.61
N THR A 56 -4.84 -14.55 -3.21
CA THR A 56 -5.54 -15.67 -3.86
C THR A 56 -6.70 -16.19 -3.02
N ARG A 57 -7.69 -16.78 -3.67
CA ARG A 57 -8.81 -17.45 -2.97
C ARG A 57 -8.36 -18.61 -2.09
N GLY A 58 -7.23 -19.24 -2.41
CA GLY A 58 -6.68 -20.31 -1.59
C GLY A 58 -6.26 -19.84 -0.21
N LEU A 59 -5.69 -18.62 -0.14
CA LEU A 59 -5.25 -18.00 1.13
C LEU A 59 -6.37 -17.18 1.79
N TYR A 60 -7.25 -16.56 1.00
CA TYR A 60 -8.29 -15.63 1.45
C TYR A 60 -9.69 -16.09 0.98
N GLY A 61 -10.04 -17.37 1.21
CA GLY A 61 -11.30 -17.95 0.77
C GLY A 61 -12.58 -17.30 1.33
N TYR A 62 -12.45 -16.60 2.45
CA TYR A 62 -13.51 -15.81 3.06
C TYR A 62 -13.75 -14.45 2.38
N CYS A 63 -12.80 -14.02 1.52
CA CYS A 63 -12.88 -12.73 0.84
C CYS A 63 -13.52 -12.89 -0.54
N PRO A 64 -14.43 -11.99 -0.94
CA PRO A 64 -15.01 -12.01 -2.29
C PRO A 64 -13.92 -11.85 -3.36
N GLN A 65 -14.05 -12.56 -4.49
CA GLN A 65 -13.05 -12.53 -5.57
C GLN A 65 -12.75 -11.11 -6.08
N TRP A 66 -13.75 -10.27 -6.20
CA TRP A 66 -13.58 -8.88 -6.66
C TRP A 66 -12.73 -8.04 -5.71
N ALA A 67 -12.81 -8.30 -4.38
CA ALA A 67 -12.04 -7.59 -3.38
C ALA A 67 -10.57 -8.00 -3.36
N LEU A 68 -10.22 -9.19 -3.88
CA LEU A 68 -8.84 -9.64 -4.05
C LEU A 68 -8.19 -9.06 -5.30
N ASN A 69 -8.97 -8.55 -6.25
CA ASN A 69 -8.47 -8.04 -7.51
C ASN A 69 -7.57 -6.82 -7.31
N TRP A 70 -6.39 -6.81 -7.94
CA TRP A 70 -5.41 -5.74 -7.83
C TRP A 70 -5.94 -4.39 -8.30
N GLU A 71 -6.68 -4.35 -9.40
CA GLU A 71 -7.26 -3.11 -9.94
C GLU A 71 -8.25 -2.45 -8.97
N TYR A 72 -8.91 -3.25 -8.14
CA TYR A 72 -9.74 -2.77 -7.04
C TYR A 72 -8.90 -2.33 -5.85
N ARG A 73 -8.00 -3.20 -5.36
CA ARG A 73 -7.21 -2.97 -4.14
C ARG A 73 -6.29 -1.76 -4.26
N LYS A 74 -5.59 -1.60 -5.39
CA LYS A 74 -4.62 -0.52 -5.59
C LYS A 74 -5.21 0.87 -5.41
N LYS A 75 -6.49 1.06 -5.79
CA LYS A 75 -7.19 2.34 -5.61
C LYS A 75 -7.41 2.63 -4.14
N GLY A 76 -7.95 1.68 -3.39
CA GLY A 76 -8.16 1.83 -1.95
C GLY A 76 -6.86 2.04 -1.17
N ILE A 77 -5.78 1.35 -1.57
CA ILE A 77 -4.45 1.53 -0.97
C ILE A 77 -3.96 2.97 -1.21
N LEU A 78 -4.05 3.46 -2.43
CA LEU A 78 -3.60 4.82 -2.77
C LEU A 78 -4.44 5.88 -2.07
N ASP A 79 -5.75 5.69 -2.00
CA ASP A 79 -6.67 6.60 -1.31
C ASP A 79 -6.36 6.66 0.19
N GLU A 80 -6.04 5.51 0.81
CA GLU A 80 -5.64 5.44 2.22
C GLU A 80 -4.30 6.14 2.45
N VAL A 81 -3.31 5.90 1.59
CA VAL A 81 -2.00 6.58 1.63
C VAL A 81 -2.16 8.10 1.52
N ARG A 82 -2.99 8.58 0.60
CA ARG A 82 -3.30 10.00 0.41
C ARG A 82 -4.06 10.59 1.59
N HIS A 83 -5.00 9.84 2.15
CA HIS A 83 -5.78 10.27 3.31
C HIS A 83 -4.88 10.57 4.52
N TYR A 84 -3.95 9.67 4.84
CA TYR A 84 -3.03 9.89 5.96
C TYR A 84 -1.89 10.85 5.63
N SER A 85 -1.52 10.98 4.38
CA SER A 85 -0.53 11.95 3.88
C SER A 85 0.75 12.01 4.72
N ALA A 86 1.23 10.84 5.17
CA ALA A 86 2.41 10.72 6.02
C ALA A 86 3.67 11.25 5.32
N ASP A 87 4.60 11.78 6.09
CA ASP A 87 5.83 12.36 5.55
C ASP A 87 6.80 11.28 5.03
N ILE A 88 6.82 10.12 5.69
CA ILE A 88 7.53 8.91 5.26
C ILE A 88 6.51 7.76 5.18
N ILE A 89 6.52 7.03 4.08
CA ILE A 89 5.61 5.91 3.82
C ILE A 89 6.45 4.67 3.52
N ALA A 90 6.39 3.68 4.38
CA ALA A 90 7.04 2.39 4.22
C ALA A 90 6.01 1.33 3.82
N LEU A 91 6.06 0.88 2.57
CA LEU A 91 5.17 -0.13 2.03
C LEU A 91 5.89 -1.48 1.97
N GLN A 92 5.24 -2.54 2.42
CA GLN A 92 5.70 -3.92 2.32
C GLN A 92 4.86 -4.69 1.30
N GLU A 93 5.45 -5.74 0.75
CA GLU A 93 4.84 -6.60 -0.28
C GLU A 93 4.42 -5.85 -1.55
N VAL A 94 5.18 -4.85 -1.92
CA VAL A 94 5.01 -4.13 -3.19
C VAL A 94 5.65 -4.95 -4.32
N GLU A 95 4.89 -5.29 -5.34
CA GLU A 95 5.44 -5.94 -6.53
C GLU A 95 6.29 -4.97 -7.35
N THR A 96 7.40 -5.43 -7.90
CA THR A 96 8.35 -4.60 -8.66
C THR A 96 7.66 -3.76 -9.74
N ASP A 97 6.83 -4.39 -10.58
CA ASP A 97 6.10 -3.69 -11.64
C ASP A 97 5.12 -2.65 -11.07
N GLN A 98 4.48 -2.96 -9.94
CA GLN A 98 3.55 -2.04 -9.30
C GLN A 98 4.27 -0.84 -8.68
N PHE A 99 5.50 -1.02 -8.18
CA PHE A 99 6.28 0.11 -7.74
C PHE A 99 6.54 1.10 -8.88
N TYR A 100 7.10 0.63 -10.00
CA TYR A 100 7.51 1.51 -11.10
C TYR A 100 6.34 2.04 -11.93
N LYS A 101 5.30 1.24 -12.14
CA LYS A 101 4.19 1.59 -13.06
C LYS A 101 3.02 2.27 -12.36
N PHE A 102 2.88 2.12 -11.04
CA PHE A 102 1.75 2.65 -10.30
C PHE A 102 2.17 3.54 -9.12
N PHE A 103 2.77 3.00 -8.06
CA PHE A 103 3.02 3.77 -6.85
C PHE A 103 3.96 4.94 -7.07
N LEU A 104 5.09 4.72 -7.73
CA LEU A 104 6.08 5.78 -7.94
C LEU A 104 5.53 6.96 -8.76
N PRO A 105 4.90 6.78 -9.93
CA PRO A 105 4.34 7.89 -10.68
C PRO A 105 3.19 8.60 -9.95
N GLU A 106 2.33 7.87 -9.23
CA GLU A 106 1.22 8.49 -8.49
C GLU A 106 1.73 9.31 -7.31
N LEU A 107 2.63 8.77 -6.50
CA LEU A 107 3.14 9.47 -5.33
C LEU A 107 4.13 10.59 -5.70
N LYS A 108 4.81 10.51 -6.85
CA LYS A 108 5.57 11.65 -7.38
C LYS A 108 4.69 12.87 -7.66
N ARG A 109 3.49 12.68 -8.20
CA ARG A 109 2.52 13.77 -8.39
C ARG A 109 2.10 14.40 -7.06
N ASP A 110 2.09 13.61 -5.99
CA ASP A 110 1.74 14.04 -4.64
C ASP A 110 2.95 14.62 -3.85
N GLY A 111 4.10 14.81 -4.51
CA GLY A 111 5.30 15.43 -3.93
C GLY A 111 6.22 14.49 -3.16
N TYR A 112 6.16 13.19 -3.46
CA TYR A 112 7.07 12.18 -2.89
C TYR A 112 8.12 11.72 -3.91
N GLU A 113 9.27 11.36 -3.41
CA GLU A 113 10.23 10.47 -4.07
C GLU A 113 10.21 9.10 -3.41
N GLY A 114 10.61 8.07 -4.16
CA GLY A 114 10.56 6.69 -3.68
C GLY A 114 11.80 5.88 -4.02
N ILE A 115 12.15 4.98 -3.10
CA ILE A 115 13.17 3.94 -3.29
C ILE A 115 12.53 2.57 -3.10
N PHE A 116 13.05 1.57 -3.81
CA PHE A 116 12.50 0.23 -3.82
C PHE A 116 13.60 -0.83 -3.70
N SER A 117 13.35 -1.84 -2.88
CA SER A 117 14.21 -3.00 -2.76
C SER A 117 13.40 -4.27 -2.95
N PRO A 118 13.58 -5.00 -4.06
CA PRO A 118 12.97 -6.31 -4.22
C PRO A 118 13.64 -7.32 -3.26
N LYS A 119 12.91 -8.38 -2.91
CA LYS A 119 13.47 -9.51 -2.18
C LYS A 119 14.68 -10.11 -2.90
N SER A 120 15.64 -10.62 -2.14
CA SER A 120 16.95 -11.11 -2.64
C SER A 120 16.82 -12.16 -3.76
N ARG A 121 15.76 -12.96 -3.76
CA ARG A 121 15.48 -13.94 -4.84
C ARG A 121 15.40 -13.32 -6.24
N ALA A 122 15.09 -12.03 -6.36
CA ALA A 122 15.07 -11.34 -7.64
C ALA A 122 16.41 -11.38 -8.36
N LYS A 123 17.54 -11.52 -7.65
CA LYS A 123 18.89 -11.53 -8.21
C LYS A 123 19.14 -12.75 -9.10
N THR A 124 18.47 -13.88 -8.83
CA THR A 124 18.66 -15.17 -9.53
C THR A 124 17.57 -15.49 -10.53
N MET A 125 16.56 -14.62 -10.66
CA MET A 125 15.40 -14.85 -11.52
C MET A 125 15.56 -14.22 -12.90
N SER A 126 14.81 -14.72 -13.87
CA SER A 126 14.73 -14.13 -15.22
C SER A 126 14.19 -12.70 -15.15
N GLU A 127 14.41 -11.91 -16.19
CA GLU A 127 13.92 -10.52 -16.25
C GLU A 127 12.40 -10.44 -16.15
N ASN A 128 11.68 -11.38 -16.76
CA ASN A 128 10.24 -11.42 -16.67
C ASN A 128 9.74 -11.79 -15.26
N ASP A 129 10.41 -12.75 -14.61
CA ASP A 129 10.01 -13.16 -13.25
C ASP A 129 10.32 -12.08 -12.20
N ARG A 130 11.40 -11.31 -12.39
CA ARG A 130 11.76 -10.20 -11.49
C ARG A 130 10.65 -9.16 -11.35
N LYS A 131 9.89 -8.90 -12.40
CA LYS A 131 8.79 -7.94 -12.41
C LYS A 131 7.71 -8.27 -11.38
N HIS A 132 7.56 -9.56 -11.07
CA HIS A 132 6.57 -10.09 -10.14
C HIS A 132 7.14 -10.39 -8.75
N VAL A 133 8.41 -10.04 -8.49
CA VAL A 133 8.98 -10.18 -7.16
C VAL A 133 8.53 -9.01 -6.30
N ASP A 134 8.02 -9.34 -5.14
CA ASP A 134 7.66 -8.36 -4.12
C ASP A 134 8.87 -7.85 -3.36
N GLY A 135 8.72 -6.68 -2.78
CA GLY A 135 9.76 -6.01 -2.02
C GLY A 135 9.21 -4.96 -1.07
N CYS A 136 10.11 -4.15 -0.56
CA CYS A 136 9.79 -3.00 0.27
C CYS A 136 10.05 -1.70 -0.50
N ALA A 137 9.11 -0.76 -0.36
CA ALA A 137 9.24 0.59 -0.88
C ALA A 137 9.23 1.60 0.26
N ILE A 138 10.05 2.64 0.15
CA ILE A 138 10.00 3.79 1.04
C ILE A 138 9.78 5.02 0.19
N PHE A 139 8.74 5.77 0.50
CA PHE A 139 8.48 7.08 -0.08
C PHE A 139 8.69 8.14 0.98
N TYR A 140 9.21 9.29 0.58
CA TYR A 140 9.45 10.43 1.47
C TYR A 140 9.05 11.73 0.79
N ARG A 141 8.50 12.63 1.57
CA ARG A 141 8.06 13.95 1.10
C ARG A 141 9.26 14.83 0.79
N THR A 142 9.41 15.24 -0.46
CA THR A 142 10.57 15.98 -0.95
C THR A 142 10.69 17.40 -0.36
N SER A 143 9.57 17.98 0.11
CA SER A 143 9.57 19.27 0.80
C SER A 143 10.16 19.24 2.21
N LYS A 144 10.30 18.04 2.80
CA LYS A 144 10.83 17.83 4.18
C LYS A 144 12.13 17.03 4.23
N PHE A 145 12.36 16.16 3.25
CA PHE A 145 13.47 15.21 3.28
C PHE A 145 14.25 15.21 1.97
N THR A 146 15.53 15.00 2.08
CA THR A 146 16.44 14.75 0.95
C THR A 146 17.15 13.43 1.18
N LEU A 147 17.16 12.57 0.17
CA LEU A 147 17.88 11.30 0.22
C LEU A 147 19.39 11.54 0.15
N ILE A 148 20.12 11.20 1.21
CA ILE A 148 21.58 11.34 1.27
C ILE A 148 22.26 10.07 0.80
N LYS A 149 21.79 8.90 1.28
CA LYS A 149 22.44 7.60 0.98
C LYS A 149 21.47 6.45 1.19
N VAL A 150 21.59 5.44 0.34
CA VAL A 150 20.93 4.14 0.52
C VAL A 150 21.97 3.11 0.92
N LEU A 151 21.76 2.44 2.06
CA LEU A 151 22.56 1.30 2.50
C LEU A 151 21.70 0.04 2.40
N TRP A 152 22.13 -0.91 1.60
CA TRP A 152 21.48 -2.21 1.48
C TRP A 152 22.17 -3.20 2.44
N THR A 153 21.51 -3.53 3.55
CA THR A 153 21.96 -4.61 4.44
C THR A 153 21.13 -5.85 4.13
N CYS A 154 21.78 -6.92 3.68
CA CYS A 154 21.14 -8.23 3.65
C CYS A 154 21.14 -8.74 5.09
N VAL A 155 19.98 -8.75 5.75
CA VAL A 155 19.82 -9.58 6.94
C VAL A 155 19.77 -11.01 6.43
N GLY A 156 20.83 -11.78 6.70
CA GLY A 156 20.90 -13.19 6.34
C GLY A 156 19.76 -13.96 7.01
N SER A 157 19.07 -14.76 6.24
CA SER A 157 18.16 -15.79 6.71
C SER A 157 18.97 -17.00 7.14
#